data_150bea7b16bcf6dbb2ff67e61be132e8
#
_entry.id   150bea7b16bcf6dbb2ff67e61be132e8
#
_cell.length_a   1.000
_cell.length_b   1.000
_cell.length_c   1.000
_cell.angle_alpha   90.00
_cell.angle_beta   90.00
_cell.angle_gamma   90.00
#
_symmetry.space_group_name_H-M   'P 1'
#
loop_
_entity.id
_entity.type
_entity.pdbx_description
1 polymer ?
#
loop_
_entity_poly.entity_id
_entity_poly.type
_entity_poly.pdbx_seq_one_letter_code
_entity_poly.pdbx_strand_id
1 'polypeptide(L)'
;MLIDVNSSEAILLNLVNGNADVVGDPTRKAIQDGEYGRIPRRELDQLIDRKYLFSNSDAATSYVQSVEKSLIAQMEELPPSFVYIPSYSCNLNCYYCFEKAYDHDTSLPDQGSCSSAKAFLMALKTIVCSFEEAHRTELDPKDISVTITGGEPFIPENYSAILTLLKGCRNLGITPSFVTNGYFLEPFLPILKEFGVSDIQITLDGSKPIHDSIRITKAGDGTFDQIVRSIEALDEFAERLSVRINATKKNLPSIADPSFSKLINEYPNVFFYLYFMQQEGCADRKNVLNELEGLKTALRIQECCSDLKNLDISYHGENIVRPIFGHGAFRPKIAMCAAMSNQYIFDYTGRIYKCWWGMGNPDYQVGDFSMSGHSINRKLESPYRLRKVTSIPKCSRCRFRLICGGGCTGRLSRQDFSLGRTICPDFESILPFMVRHLYQSGENHARA
;
A
#
# COMPACT_ATOMS: atom_id res chain seq x y z
N MET A 1 4.38 -2.16 -24.40
CA MET A 1 2.91 -2.02 -24.55
C MET A 1 2.64 -0.75 -25.33
N LEU A 2 1.89 -0.84 -26.42
CA LEU A 2 1.53 0.32 -27.24
C LEU A 2 0.10 0.77 -26.83
N ILE A 3 -0.07 2.05 -26.55
CA ILE A 3 -1.34 2.63 -26.07
C ILE A 3 -1.67 3.82 -26.98
N ASP A 4 -2.66 3.67 -27.86
CA ASP A 4 -3.12 4.78 -28.71
C ASP A 4 -3.71 5.89 -27.84
N VAL A 5 -3.21 7.11 -27.98
CA VAL A 5 -3.66 8.29 -27.22
C VAL A 5 -4.50 9.23 -28.09
N ASN A 6 -4.30 9.22 -29.40
CA ASN A 6 -5.14 9.88 -30.40
C ASN A 6 -5.07 9.14 -31.75
N SER A 7 -5.60 9.72 -32.83
CA SER A 7 -5.65 9.09 -34.16
C SER A 7 -4.29 8.90 -34.82
N SER A 8 -3.26 9.65 -34.42
CA SER A 8 -1.92 9.68 -35.07
C SER A 8 -0.79 9.31 -34.12
N GLU A 9 -1.01 9.25 -32.82
CA GLU A 9 0.02 9.04 -31.81
C GLU A 9 -0.35 7.94 -30.82
N ALA A 10 0.67 7.26 -30.33
CA ALA A 10 0.57 6.30 -29.25
C ALA A 10 1.73 6.48 -28.26
N ILE A 11 1.51 6.10 -27.01
CA ILE A 11 2.58 5.94 -26.03
C ILE A 11 3.08 4.50 -26.09
N LEU A 12 4.36 4.33 -26.35
CA LEU A 12 5.07 3.07 -26.25
C LEU A 12 5.64 2.96 -24.84
N LEU A 13 5.09 2.03 -24.04
CA LEU A 13 5.45 1.84 -22.64
C LEU A 13 6.27 0.56 -22.46
N ASN A 14 7.46 0.68 -21.85
CA ASN A 14 8.28 -0.45 -21.46
C ASN A 14 7.91 -0.90 -20.03
N LEU A 15 7.29 -2.06 -19.93
CA LEU A 15 6.79 -2.61 -18.66
C LEU A 15 7.89 -3.18 -17.74
N VAL A 16 9.15 -3.14 -18.18
CA VAL A 16 10.31 -3.64 -17.43
C VAL A 16 11.11 -2.52 -16.78
N ASN A 17 11.38 -1.44 -17.52
CA ASN A 17 12.20 -0.32 -17.05
C ASN A 17 11.42 1.00 -16.87
N GLY A 18 10.15 1.05 -17.26
CA GLY A 18 9.29 2.22 -17.12
C GLY A 18 9.49 3.30 -18.17
N ASN A 19 10.35 3.08 -19.18
CA ASN A 19 10.48 4.03 -20.28
C ASN A 19 9.14 4.20 -21.00
N ALA A 20 8.81 5.45 -21.33
CA ALA A 20 7.62 5.80 -22.10
C ALA A 20 8.00 6.83 -23.17
N ASP A 21 7.59 6.58 -24.41
CA ASP A 21 7.87 7.46 -25.55
C ASP A 21 6.62 7.62 -26.39
N VAL A 22 6.39 8.84 -26.88
CA VAL A 22 5.34 9.09 -27.87
C VAL A 22 5.87 8.68 -29.23
N VAL A 23 5.12 7.82 -29.91
CA VAL A 23 5.42 7.39 -31.30
C VAL A 23 4.27 7.76 -32.21
N GLY A 24 4.62 8.33 -33.38
CA GLY A 24 3.66 8.65 -34.42
C GLY A 24 3.61 7.58 -35.52
N ASP A 25 2.75 7.81 -36.52
CA ASP A 25 2.84 7.10 -37.78
C ASP A 25 4.14 7.52 -38.53
N PRO A 26 4.94 6.64 -39.13
CA PRO A 26 4.68 5.21 -39.44
C PRO A 26 5.11 4.23 -38.34
N THR A 27 5.87 4.67 -37.31
CA THR A 27 6.43 3.78 -36.27
C THR A 27 5.33 3.05 -35.51
N ARG A 28 4.25 3.75 -35.17
CA ARG A 28 3.08 3.14 -34.52
C ARG A 28 2.51 1.97 -35.32
N LYS A 29 2.26 2.16 -36.61
CA LYS A 29 1.75 1.14 -37.50
C LYS A 29 2.72 -0.02 -37.69
N ALA A 30 4.00 0.27 -37.86
CA ALA A 30 5.02 -0.75 -37.99
C ALA A 30 5.10 -1.67 -36.76
N ILE A 31 4.92 -1.12 -35.54
CA ILE A 31 4.87 -1.90 -34.30
C ILE A 31 3.58 -2.74 -34.24
N GLN A 32 2.42 -2.18 -34.60
CA GLN A 32 1.12 -2.86 -34.60
C GLN A 32 1.13 -4.04 -35.57
N ASP A 33 1.70 -3.87 -36.75
CA ASP A 33 1.76 -4.87 -37.81
C ASP A 33 2.91 -5.89 -37.60
N GLY A 34 3.84 -5.63 -36.67
CA GLY A 34 5.04 -6.44 -36.47
C GLY A 34 6.10 -6.26 -37.57
N GLU A 35 6.00 -5.18 -38.36
CA GLU A 35 6.87 -4.88 -39.50
C GLU A 35 7.98 -3.88 -39.14
N TYR A 36 8.83 -4.26 -38.18
CA TYR A 36 9.86 -3.39 -37.60
C TYR A 36 10.85 -2.80 -38.63
N GLY A 37 11.01 -3.44 -39.79
CA GLY A 37 11.83 -2.91 -40.90
C GLY A 37 11.28 -1.64 -41.55
N ARG A 38 10.02 -1.27 -41.30
CA ARG A 38 9.40 -0.02 -41.74
C ARG A 38 9.64 1.17 -40.81
N ILE A 39 10.22 0.92 -39.63
CA ILE A 39 10.53 1.99 -38.68
C ILE A 39 11.72 2.79 -39.22
N PRO A 40 11.65 4.14 -39.24
CA PRO A 40 12.77 4.99 -39.61
C PRO A 40 14.03 4.65 -38.81
N ARG A 41 15.18 4.55 -39.49
CA ARG A 41 16.43 4.06 -38.89
C ARG A 41 16.76 4.75 -37.55
N ARG A 42 16.63 6.05 -37.48
CA ARG A 42 16.92 6.83 -36.28
C ARG A 42 16.00 6.43 -35.10
N GLU A 43 14.71 6.29 -35.38
CA GLU A 43 13.73 5.85 -34.35
C GLU A 43 13.97 4.41 -33.93
N LEU A 44 14.29 3.52 -34.89
CA LEU A 44 14.63 2.13 -34.58
C LEU A 44 15.83 2.03 -33.63
N ASP A 45 16.89 2.79 -33.89
CA ASP A 45 18.07 2.83 -33.02
C ASP A 45 17.70 3.35 -31.62
N GLN A 46 16.86 4.38 -31.49
CA GLN A 46 16.34 4.88 -30.22
C GLN A 46 15.51 3.81 -29.48
N LEU A 47 14.64 3.08 -30.17
CA LEU A 47 13.84 2.02 -29.56
C LEU A 47 14.71 0.86 -29.05
N ILE A 48 15.81 0.56 -29.71
CA ILE A 48 16.79 -0.45 -29.27
C ILE A 48 17.54 0.06 -28.02
N ASP A 49 18.05 1.29 -28.04
CA ASP A 49 18.78 1.88 -26.92
C ASP A 49 17.91 1.95 -25.65
N ARG A 50 16.66 2.33 -25.80
CA ARG A 50 15.69 2.42 -24.70
C ARG A 50 15.06 1.06 -24.30
N LYS A 51 15.54 -0.06 -24.92
CA LYS A 51 15.13 -1.43 -24.58
C LYS A 51 13.65 -1.75 -24.87
N TYR A 52 13.08 -1.12 -25.89
CA TYR A 52 11.77 -1.54 -26.43
C TYR A 52 11.92 -2.71 -27.42
N LEU A 53 12.99 -2.72 -28.17
CA LEU A 53 13.34 -3.73 -29.16
C LEU A 53 14.71 -4.35 -28.86
N PHE A 54 14.89 -5.59 -29.25
CA PHE A 54 16.11 -6.38 -29.08
C PHE A 54 16.46 -7.07 -30.39
N SER A 55 17.73 -7.41 -30.58
CA SER A 55 18.22 -8.13 -31.79
C SER A 55 17.58 -9.52 -31.94
N ASN A 56 17.22 -10.16 -30.83
CA ASN A 56 16.58 -11.47 -30.80
C ASN A 56 15.90 -11.72 -29.44
N SER A 57 15.15 -12.82 -29.33
CA SER A 57 14.42 -13.24 -28.13
C SER A 57 15.33 -13.52 -26.94
N ASP A 58 16.55 -14.04 -27.19
CA ASP A 58 17.48 -14.41 -26.11
C ASP A 58 18.07 -13.15 -25.46
N ALA A 59 18.37 -12.12 -26.23
CA ALA A 59 18.80 -10.82 -25.73
C ALA A 59 17.70 -10.17 -24.87
N ALA A 60 16.45 -10.22 -25.31
CA ALA A 60 15.31 -9.72 -24.55
C ALA A 60 15.13 -10.50 -23.24
N THR A 61 15.18 -11.83 -23.29
CA THR A 61 15.06 -12.70 -22.12
C THR A 61 16.19 -12.43 -21.11
N SER A 62 17.44 -12.35 -21.57
CA SER A 62 18.60 -12.07 -20.74
C SER A 62 18.51 -10.72 -20.05
N TYR A 63 18.02 -9.70 -20.75
CA TYR A 63 17.79 -8.37 -20.16
C TYR A 63 16.76 -8.44 -19.02
N VAL A 64 15.60 -9.07 -19.26
CA VAL A 64 14.56 -9.18 -18.23
C VAL A 64 15.07 -9.96 -17.02
N GLN A 65 15.77 -11.07 -17.24
CA GLN A 65 16.37 -11.86 -16.15
C GLN A 65 17.40 -11.07 -15.35
N SER A 66 18.21 -10.21 -15.99
CA SER A 66 19.16 -9.35 -15.30
C SER A 66 18.46 -8.33 -14.38
N VAL A 67 17.36 -7.74 -14.85
CA VAL A 67 16.53 -6.84 -14.04
C VAL A 67 15.90 -7.58 -12.86
N GLU A 68 15.31 -8.76 -13.09
CA GLU A 68 14.74 -9.60 -12.04
C GLU A 68 15.77 -9.98 -10.97
N LYS A 69 16.98 -10.38 -11.38
CA LYS A 69 18.08 -10.70 -10.47
C LYS A 69 18.49 -9.48 -9.63
N SER A 70 18.63 -8.31 -10.25
CA SER A 70 18.93 -7.07 -9.53
C SER A 70 17.85 -6.72 -8.50
N LEU A 71 16.57 -6.84 -8.86
CA LEU A 71 15.46 -6.57 -7.94
C LEU A 71 15.39 -7.56 -6.78
N ILE A 72 15.76 -8.83 -7.01
CA ILE A 72 15.85 -9.84 -5.93
C ILE A 72 16.94 -9.42 -4.94
N ALA A 73 18.13 -9.07 -5.43
CA ALA A 73 19.23 -8.62 -4.58
C ALA A 73 18.85 -7.37 -3.77
N GLN A 74 18.29 -6.35 -4.43
CA GLN A 74 17.81 -5.14 -3.75
C GLN A 74 16.76 -5.43 -2.68
N MET A 75 15.84 -6.37 -2.94
CA MET A 75 14.80 -6.74 -1.97
C MET A 75 15.37 -7.43 -0.73
N GLU A 76 16.45 -8.19 -0.87
CA GLU A 76 17.13 -8.87 0.25
C GLU A 76 17.91 -7.87 1.13
N GLU A 77 18.35 -6.74 0.57
CA GLU A 77 19.03 -5.64 1.26
C GLU A 77 18.06 -4.64 1.92
N LEU A 78 16.73 -4.75 1.70
CA LEU A 78 15.78 -3.85 2.35
C LEU A 78 15.84 -3.98 3.87
N PRO A 79 15.93 -2.87 4.62
CA PRO A 79 15.87 -2.88 6.08
C PRO A 79 14.65 -3.62 6.62
N PRO A 80 14.72 -4.19 7.82
CA PRO A 80 13.56 -4.74 8.49
C PRO A 80 12.49 -3.69 8.74
N SER A 81 11.23 -4.06 8.54
CA SER A 81 10.07 -3.23 8.87
C SER A 81 9.17 -3.97 9.85
N PHE A 82 8.60 -3.21 10.77
CA PHE A 82 7.89 -3.76 11.91
C PHE A 82 6.48 -3.19 11.99
N VAL A 83 5.54 -4.04 12.31
CA VAL A 83 4.20 -3.64 12.68
C VAL A 83 3.92 -4.16 14.08
N TYR A 84 3.40 -3.33 14.96
CA TYR A 84 2.97 -3.77 16.29
C TYR A 84 1.48 -3.53 16.46
N ILE A 85 0.79 -4.55 16.95
CA ILE A 85 -0.64 -4.57 17.24
C ILE A 85 -0.82 -4.61 18.76
N PRO A 86 -1.13 -3.47 19.40
CA PRO A 86 -1.32 -3.42 20.86
C PRO A 86 -2.61 -4.08 21.31
N SER A 87 -3.61 -4.19 20.43
CA SER A 87 -4.89 -4.84 20.71
C SER A 87 -5.64 -5.12 19.41
N TYR A 88 -6.46 -6.17 19.39
CA TYR A 88 -7.45 -6.38 18.37
C TYR A 88 -8.80 -5.74 18.72
N SER A 89 -8.96 -5.21 19.93
CA SER A 89 -10.15 -4.45 20.32
C SER A 89 -10.25 -3.15 19.53
N CYS A 90 -11.49 -2.82 19.12
CA CYS A 90 -11.82 -1.57 18.44
C CYS A 90 -13.13 -1.02 19.02
N ASN A 91 -13.21 0.30 19.16
CA ASN A 91 -14.43 0.99 19.58
C ASN A 91 -15.48 1.07 18.47
N LEU A 92 -15.08 0.84 17.19
CA LEU A 92 -15.97 0.93 16.04
C LEU A 92 -16.50 -0.42 15.58
N ASN A 93 -17.60 -0.36 14.82
CA ASN A 93 -18.28 -1.52 14.25
C ASN A 93 -18.41 -1.41 12.72
N CYS A 94 -17.35 -0.99 12.00
CA CYS A 94 -17.36 -0.84 10.54
C CYS A 94 -17.75 -2.15 9.84
N TYR A 95 -18.72 -2.11 8.91
CA TYR A 95 -19.22 -3.34 8.27
C TYR A 95 -18.21 -4.05 7.37
N TYR A 96 -17.25 -3.31 6.82
CA TYR A 96 -16.22 -3.84 5.91
C TYR A 96 -14.92 -4.25 6.60
N CYS A 97 -14.83 -4.14 7.94
CA CYS A 97 -13.59 -4.40 8.65
C CYS A 97 -13.12 -5.84 8.44
N PHE A 98 -11.92 -6.01 7.94
CA PHE A 98 -11.34 -7.32 7.70
C PHE A 98 -10.96 -8.05 9.00
N GLU A 99 -10.68 -7.31 10.07
CA GLU A 99 -10.34 -7.87 11.38
C GLU A 99 -11.52 -8.57 12.05
N LYS A 100 -12.77 -8.22 11.71
CA LYS A 100 -13.96 -8.94 12.19
C LYS A 100 -14.04 -10.39 11.71
N ALA A 101 -13.31 -10.72 10.65
CA ALA A 101 -13.24 -12.10 10.18
C ALA A 101 -12.32 -12.97 11.05
N TYR A 102 -11.70 -12.39 12.08
CA TYR A 102 -10.81 -13.10 13.00
C TYR A 102 -11.60 -13.58 14.22
N ASP A 103 -11.61 -14.90 14.44
CA ASP A 103 -11.93 -15.45 15.74
C ASP A 103 -10.74 -15.19 16.66
N HIS A 104 -10.76 -14.04 17.32
CA HIS A 104 -9.76 -13.74 18.34
C HIS A 104 -9.95 -14.72 19.49
N ASP A 105 -8.83 -15.24 19.98
CA ASP A 105 -8.82 -16.07 21.17
C ASP A 105 -9.31 -15.24 22.37
N THR A 106 -10.60 -15.38 22.70
CA THR A 106 -11.25 -14.62 23.77
C THR A 106 -10.76 -15.00 25.17
N SER A 107 -9.90 -16.04 25.29
CA SER A 107 -9.25 -16.40 26.55
C SER A 107 -8.06 -15.50 26.90
N LEU A 108 -7.56 -14.71 25.93
CA LEU A 108 -6.45 -13.79 26.13
C LEU A 108 -6.97 -12.38 26.48
N PRO A 109 -6.20 -11.58 27.25
CA PRO A 109 -6.55 -10.17 27.51
C PRO A 109 -6.75 -9.41 26.20
N ASP A 110 -7.79 -8.59 26.11
CA ASP A 110 -8.12 -7.81 24.91
C ASP A 110 -7.19 -6.60 24.66
N GLN A 111 -6.15 -6.43 25.46
CA GLN A 111 -5.29 -5.26 25.42
C GLN A 111 -3.81 -5.60 25.61
N GLY A 112 -2.96 -4.81 24.96
CA GLY A 112 -1.53 -4.89 25.14
C GLY A 112 -1.08 -4.41 26.51
N SER A 113 -0.07 -5.06 27.03
CA SER A 113 0.59 -4.69 28.28
C SER A 113 1.88 -3.94 28.02
N CYS A 114 2.37 -3.19 29.02
CA CYS A 114 3.73 -2.62 28.98
C CYS A 114 4.80 -3.72 28.80
N SER A 115 4.54 -4.94 29.31
CA SER A 115 5.43 -6.09 29.14
C SER A 115 5.52 -6.53 27.67
N SER A 116 4.37 -6.64 26.98
CA SER A 116 4.31 -6.99 25.55
C SER A 116 5.01 -5.91 24.70
N ALA A 117 4.77 -4.62 24.99
CA ALA A 117 5.45 -3.52 24.30
C ALA A 117 6.99 -3.57 24.48
N LYS A 118 7.46 -3.84 25.69
CA LYS A 118 8.90 -4.01 25.97
C LYS A 118 9.48 -5.23 25.25
N ALA A 119 8.76 -6.35 25.25
CA ALA A 119 9.19 -7.56 24.55
C ALA A 119 9.30 -7.33 23.05
N PHE A 120 8.35 -6.61 22.44
CA PHE A 120 8.42 -6.17 21.05
C PHE A 120 9.69 -5.34 20.76
N LEU A 121 9.95 -4.31 21.58
CA LEU A 121 11.16 -3.46 21.43
C LEU A 121 12.48 -4.25 21.53
N MET A 122 12.51 -5.26 22.40
CA MET A 122 13.67 -6.16 22.49
C MET A 122 13.83 -7.01 21.25
N ALA A 123 12.73 -7.60 20.75
CA ALA A 123 12.74 -8.41 19.54
C ALA A 123 13.13 -7.56 18.32
N LEU A 124 12.58 -6.33 18.18
CA LEU A 124 12.93 -5.37 17.15
C LEU A 124 14.45 -5.12 17.14
N LYS A 125 15.00 -4.71 18.29
CA LYS A 125 16.44 -4.44 18.41
C LYS A 125 17.28 -5.65 17.99
N THR A 126 16.93 -6.85 18.45
CA THR A 126 17.68 -8.07 18.12
C THR A 126 17.60 -8.39 16.62
N ILE A 127 16.43 -8.21 15.98
CA ILE A 127 16.29 -8.44 14.54
C ILE A 127 17.09 -7.42 13.74
N VAL A 128 17.09 -6.15 14.14
CA VAL A 128 17.91 -5.10 13.50
C VAL A 128 19.38 -5.44 13.63
N CYS A 129 19.90 -5.71 14.82
CA CYS A 129 21.31 -6.09 15.01
C CYS A 129 21.70 -7.33 14.19
N SER A 130 20.82 -8.35 14.14
CA SER A 130 21.08 -9.54 13.31
C SER A 130 21.12 -9.24 11.81
N PHE A 131 20.30 -8.28 11.36
CA PHE A 131 20.32 -7.81 9.97
C PHE A 131 21.62 -7.06 9.67
N GLU A 132 22.03 -6.14 10.53
CA GLU A 132 23.26 -5.36 10.40
C GLU A 132 24.50 -6.26 10.36
N GLU A 133 24.57 -7.25 11.24
CA GLU A 133 25.64 -8.25 11.24
C GLU A 133 25.68 -9.08 9.95
N ALA A 134 24.51 -9.56 9.48
CA ALA A 134 24.41 -10.37 8.28
C ALA A 134 24.82 -9.61 7.01
N HIS A 135 24.47 -8.32 6.92
CA HIS A 135 24.73 -7.46 5.75
C HIS A 135 25.98 -6.60 5.89
N ARG A 136 26.66 -6.66 7.05
CA ARG A 136 27.86 -5.85 7.37
C ARG A 136 27.63 -4.36 7.15
N THR A 137 26.49 -3.88 7.61
CA THR A 137 26.03 -2.48 7.48
C THR A 137 25.52 -1.99 8.82
N GLU A 138 25.49 -0.69 9.00
CA GLU A 138 24.79 -0.02 10.09
C GLU A 138 23.59 0.70 9.49
N LEU A 139 22.41 0.51 10.07
CA LEU A 139 21.19 1.14 9.60
C LEU A 139 21.00 2.51 10.26
N ASP A 140 20.64 3.53 9.48
CA ASP A 140 20.09 4.75 10.08
C ASP A 140 18.74 4.38 10.72
N PRO A 141 18.49 4.74 11.99
CA PRO A 141 17.21 4.52 12.64
C PRO A 141 16.00 5.04 11.84
N LYS A 142 16.20 6.04 10.98
CA LYS A 142 15.16 6.57 10.07
C LYS A 142 14.75 5.60 8.97
N ASP A 143 15.62 4.64 8.62
CA ASP A 143 15.32 3.62 7.61
C ASP A 143 14.53 2.44 8.22
N ILE A 144 14.43 2.38 9.55
CA ILE A 144 13.70 1.35 10.27
C ILE A 144 12.24 1.78 10.43
N SER A 145 11.36 1.16 9.66
CA SER A 145 9.92 1.46 9.73
C SER A 145 9.26 0.68 10.87
N VAL A 146 8.56 1.41 11.75
CA VAL A 146 7.69 0.86 12.80
C VAL A 146 6.29 1.46 12.64
N THR A 147 5.29 0.62 12.37
CA THR A 147 3.88 1.03 12.26
C THR A 147 3.09 0.44 13.41
N ILE A 148 2.32 1.25 14.12
CA ILE A 148 1.43 0.83 15.19
C ILE A 148 -0.02 0.90 14.69
N THR A 149 -0.72 -0.22 14.80
CA THR A 149 -2.08 -0.39 14.28
C THR A 149 -2.78 -1.54 15.01
N GLY A 150 -3.89 -2.03 14.50
CA GLY A 150 -4.65 -3.16 15.03
C GLY A 150 -6.13 -2.87 14.94
N GLY A 151 -6.94 -3.33 15.92
CA GLY A 151 -8.33 -2.93 16.03
C GLY A 151 -8.43 -1.39 16.11
N GLU A 152 -8.01 -0.83 17.23
CA GLU A 152 -7.74 0.60 17.38
C GLU A 152 -6.58 0.79 18.37
N PRO A 153 -5.44 1.37 17.96
CA PRO A 153 -4.31 1.58 18.86
C PRO A 153 -4.60 2.58 19.97
N PHE A 154 -5.42 3.59 19.73
CA PHE A 154 -5.70 4.68 20.68
C PHE A 154 -6.94 4.45 21.56
N ILE A 155 -7.35 3.18 21.80
CA ILE A 155 -8.31 2.93 22.89
C ILE A 155 -7.65 3.27 24.24
N PRO A 156 -8.41 3.78 25.22
CA PRO A 156 -7.85 4.21 26.52
C PRO A 156 -7.01 3.13 27.21
N GLU A 157 -7.40 1.87 27.08
CA GLU A 157 -6.73 0.71 27.67
C GLU A 157 -5.29 0.53 27.16
N ASN A 158 -5.00 0.98 25.97
CA ASN A 158 -3.67 0.87 25.36
C ASN A 158 -2.71 2.01 25.75
N TYR A 159 -3.17 3.04 26.50
CA TYR A 159 -2.36 4.24 26.78
C TYR A 159 -0.97 3.92 27.33
N SER A 160 -0.89 3.07 28.34
CA SER A 160 0.38 2.69 28.97
C SER A 160 1.30 1.90 28.05
N ALA A 161 0.74 1.04 27.19
CA ALA A 161 1.49 0.29 26.21
C ALA A 161 2.03 1.22 25.11
N ILE A 162 1.22 2.15 24.58
CA ILE A 162 1.64 3.16 23.60
C ILE A 162 2.74 4.05 24.18
N LEU A 163 2.57 4.56 25.40
CA LEU A 163 3.62 5.37 26.04
C LEU A 163 4.94 4.59 26.20
N THR A 164 4.85 3.30 26.53
CA THR A 164 6.04 2.43 26.63
C THR A 164 6.72 2.25 25.27
N LEU A 165 5.95 2.06 24.20
CA LEU A 165 6.44 1.97 22.83
C LEU A 165 7.13 3.26 22.40
N LEU A 166 6.50 4.42 22.60
CA LEU A 166 7.05 5.71 22.23
C LEU A 166 8.38 6.00 22.94
N LYS A 167 8.47 5.73 24.24
CA LYS A 167 9.72 5.84 25.00
C LYS A 167 10.82 4.91 24.44
N GLY A 168 10.46 3.67 24.13
CA GLY A 168 11.40 2.69 23.60
C GLY A 168 11.88 3.05 22.20
N CYS A 169 10.98 3.46 21.31
CA CYS A 169 11.32 3.90 19.97
C CYS A 169 12.23 5.13 20.00
N ARG A 170 11.94 6.15 20.83
CA ARG A 170 12.84 7.32 21.04
C ARG A 170 14.24 6.90 21.46
N ASN A 171 14.37 5.95 22.39
CA ASN A 171 15.68 5.45 22.85
C ASN A 171 16.46 4.71 21.73
N LEU A 172 15.76 4.24 20.70
CA LEU A 172 16.35 3.59 19.52
C LEU A 172 16.54 4.59 18.35
N GLY A 173 16.16 5.86 18.50
CA GLY A 173 16.20 6.86 17.44
C GLY A 173 15.12 6.66 16.37
N ILE A 174 14.09 5.85 16.64
CA ILE A 174 13.02 5.50 15.70
C ILE A 174 11.78 6.37 16.00
N THR A 175 11.18 6.95 14.96
CA THR A 175 9.86 7.59 15.06
C THR A 175 8.81 6.65 14.46
N PRO A 176 7.87 6.12 15.26
CA PRO A 176 6.84 5.22 14.73
C PRO A 176 5.75 5.99 13.99
N SER A 177 5.10 5.32 13.03
CA SER A 177 3.87 5.75 12.37
C SER A 177 2.64 5.08 13.00
N PHE A 178 1.47 5.71 12.85
CA PHE A 178 0.21 5.16 13.35
C PHE A 178 -0.86 5.07 12.27
N VAL A 179 -1.64 3.99 12.33
CA VAL A 179 -2.88 3.86 11.56
C VAL A 179 -4.03 3.73 12.57
N THR A 180 -4.95 4.70 12.55
CA THR A 180 -6.02 4.85 13.54
C THR A 180 -7.36 5.18 12.89
N ASN A 181 -8.44 4.91 13.60
CA ASN A 181 -9.74 5.43 13.22
C ASN A 181 -9.95 6.90 13.64
N GLY A 182 -9.09 7.43 14.51
CA GLY A 182 -9.09 8.82 14.93
C GLY A 182 -10.10 9.19 16.03
N TYR A 183 -10.93 8.25 16.51
CA TYR A 183 -12.04 8.58 17.43
C TYR A 183 -11.56 8.95 18.83
N PHE A 184 -10.62 8.21 19.41
CA PHE A 184 -10.10 8.42 20.77
C PHE A 184 -8.73 9.09 20.81
N LEU A 185 -8.41 9.90 19.81
CA LEU A 185 -7.07 10.47 19.68
C LEU A 185 -6.74 11.55 20.72
N GLU A 186 -7.73 12.33 21.16
CA GLU A 186 -7.55 13.51 22.02
C GLU A 186 -6.70 13.25 23.28
N PRO A 187 -6.93 12.19 24.08
CA PRO A 187 -6.10 11.90 25.25
C PRO A 187 -4.64 11.57 24.93
N PHE A 188 -4.34 11.16 23.67
CA PHE A 188 -3.00 10.79 23.23
C PHE A 188 -2.22 11.94 22.60
N LEU A 189 -2.87 13.05 22.21
CA LEU A 189 -2.22 14.20 21.58
C LEU A 189 -0.99 14.70 22.35
N PRO A 190 -1.02 14.84 23.70
CA PRO A 190 0.14 15.31 24.44
C PRO A 190 1.37 14.41 24.26
N ILE A 191 1.20 13.10 24.33
CA ILE A 191 2.33 12.17 24.16
C ILE A 191 2.78 12.06 22.69
N LEU A 192 1.87 12.17 21.72
CA LEU A 192 2.24 12.20 20.31
C LEU A 192 3.11 13.44 19.99
N LYS A 193 2.72 14.61 20.47
CA LYS A 193 3.50 15.85 20.36
C LYS A 193 4.85 15.72 21.09
N GLU A 194 4.86 15.26 22.35
CA GLU A 194 6.08 15.10 23.15
C GLU A 194 7.10 14.17 22.47
N PHE A 195 6.63 13.10 21.84
CA PHE A 195 7.51 12.09 21.20
C PHE A 195 7.78 12.36 19.71
N GLY A 196 7.28 13.48 19.17
CA GLY A 196 7.53 13.89 17.78
C GLY A 196 6.92 12.93 16.75
N VAL A 197 5.78 12.31 17.09
CA VAL A 197 5.05 11.46 16.15
C VAL A 197 4.43 12.34 15.08
N SER A 198 4.87 12.17 13.84
CA SER A 198 4.51 13.06 12.73
C SER A 198 3.89 12.33 11.53
N ASP A 199 3.86 10.98 11.53
CA ASP A 199 3.30 10.15 10.45
C ASP A 199 2.06 9.40 10.95
N ILE A 200 0.88 9.91 10.62
CA ILE A 200 -0.38 9.38 11.09
C ILE A 200 -1.36 9.22 9.91
N GLN A 201 -1.98 8.05 9.82
CA GLN A 201 -3.07 7.80 8.89
C GLN A 201 -4.39 7.67 9.64
N ILE A 202 -5.37 8.47 9.23
CA ILE A 202 -6.76 8.40 9.69
C ILE A 202 -7.67 7.88 8.56
N THR A 203 -8.84 7.37 8.91
CA THR A 203 -9.85 6.95 7.92
C THR A 203 -11.12 7.79 8.05
N LEU A 204 -11.54 8.40 6.91
CA LEU A 204 -12.78 9.17 6.81
C LEU A 204 -13.50 8.83 5.51
N ASP A 205 -14.64 8.15 5.56
CA ASP A 205 -15.27 7.49 4.42
C ASP A 205 -16.41 8.29 3.76
N GLY A 206 -16.16 9.53 3.37
CA GLY A 206 -17.12 10.40 2.67
C GLY A 206 -17.90 11.34 3.57
N SER A 207 -19.00 11.91 3.07
CA SER A 207 -19.81 12.89 3.80
C SER A 207 -20.38 12.31 5.11
N LYS A 208 -20.67 13.20 6.08
CA LYS A 208 -21.10 12.81 7.44
C LYS A 208 -22.23 11.76 7.46
N PRO A 209 -23.38 11.91 6.73
CA PRO A 209 -24.44 10.92 6.79
C PRO A 209 -24.01 9.55 6.30
N ILE A 210 -23.15 9.50 5.28
CA ILE A 210 -22.65 8.25 4.70
C ILE A 210 -21.58 7.65 5.59
N HIS A 211 -20.62 8.45 6.04
CA HIS A 211 -19.58 8.01 6.97
C HIS A 211 -20.20 7.39 8.24
N ASP A 212 -21.12 8.11 8.90
CA ASP A 212 -21.79 7.68 10.12
C ASP A 212 -22.72 6.44 9.91
N SER A 213 -23.06 6.12 8.67
CA SER A 213 -23.74 4.86 8.33
C SER A 213 -22.81 3.65 8.12
N ILE A 214 -21.51 3.90 8.05
CA ILE A 214 -20.47 2.90 7.76
C ILE A 214 -19.57 2.68 8.98
N ARG A 215 -19.11 3.76 9.58
CA ARG A 215 -18.14 3.76 10.69
C ARG A 215 -18.83 4.24 11.96
N ILE A 216 -19.63 3.37 12.53
CA ILE A 216 -20.36 3.60 13.77
C ILE A 216 -19.59 3.05 14.97
N THR A 217 -19.83 3.61 16.14
CA THR A 217 -19.37 3.01 17.40
C THR A 217 -20.08 1.67 17.66
N LYS A 218 -19.59 0.89 18.60
CA LYS A 218 -20.31 -0.32 19.06
C LYS A 218 -21.69 -0.01 19.66
N ALA A 219 -21.90 1.23 20.16
CA ALA A 219 -23.17 1.72 20.65
C ALA A 219 -24.13 2.20 19.54
N GLY A 220 -23.63 2.35 18.30
CA GLY A 220 -24.43 2.80 17.15
C GLY A 220 -24.31 4.29 16.85
N ASP A 221 -23.45 5.02 17.57
CA ASP A 221 -23.27 6.46 17.37
C ASP A 221 -22.39 6.76 16.15
N GLY A 222 -22.62 7.89 15.48
CA GLY A 222 -21.78 8.42 14.41
C GLY A 222 -20.42 8.86 14.92
N THR A 223 -19.42 8.89 14.04
CA THR A 223 -18.02 9.18 14.41
C THR A 223 -17.41 10.33 13.62
N PHE A 224 -18.08 10.85 12.60
CA PHE A 224 -17.55 11.85 11.69
C PHE A 224 -17.00 13.09 12.40
N ASP A 225 -17.80 13.77 13.23
CA ASP A 225 -17.42 15.02 13.85
C ASP A 225 -16.21 14.86 14.78
N GLN A 226 -16.13 13.72 15.50
CA GLN A 226 -14.99 13.45 16.38
C GLN A 226 -13.70 13.21 15.58
N ILE A 227 -13.80 12.51 14.44
CA ILE A 227 -12.65 12.25 13.56
C ILE A 227 -12.18 13.55 12.89
N VAL A 228 -13.09 14.43 12.47
CA VAL A 228 -12.73 15.75 11.91
C VAL A 228 -11.97 16.59 12.96
N ARG A 229 -12.44 16.65 14.21
CA ARG A 229 -11.67 17.31 15.30
C ARG A 229 -10.27 16.71 15.48
N SER A 230 -10.14 15.41 15.33
CA SER A 230 -8.83 14.75 15.41
C SER A 230 -7.91 15.12 14.23
N ILE A 231 -8.47 15.28 13.01
CA ILE A 231 -7.72 15.75 11.84
C ILE A 231 -7.24 17.18 12.09
N GLU A 232 -8.11 18.07 12.55
CA GLU A 232 -7.78 19.46 12.91
C GLU A 232 -6.64 19.53 13.93
N ALA A 233 -6.74 18.78 15.02
CA ALA A 233 -5.72 18.77 16.08
C ALA A 233 -4.36 18.19 15.61
N LEU A 234 -4.36 17.27 14.65
CA LEU A 234 -3.14 16.69 14.07
C LEU A 234 -2.52 17.61 13.01
N ASP A 235 -3.31 18.29 12.19
CA ASP A 235 -2.81 19.21 11.15
C ASP A 235 -1.93 20.33 11.74
N GLU A 236 -2.13 20.67 13.02
CA GLU A 236 -1.29 21.64 13.73
C GLU A 236 0.18 21.21 13.88
N PHE A 237 0.50 19.90 13.89
CA PHE A 237 1.85 19.43 14.18
C PHE A 237 2.34 18.21 13.41
N ALA A 238 1.45 17.42 12.78
CA ALA A 238 1.85 16.25 12.04
C ALA A 238 2.48 16.64 10.69
N GLU A 239 3.68 16.15 10.41
CA GLU A 239 4.36 16.43 9.14
C GLU A 239 3.75 15.64 7.97
N ARG A 240 3.20 14.45 8.25
CA ARG A 240 2.61 13.55 7.28
C ARG A 240 1.28 13.01 7.79
N LEU A 241 0.27 13.86 7.77
CA LEU A 241 -1.10 13.44 8.04
C LEU A 241 -1.77 12.97 6.76
N SER A 242 -2.19 11.72 6.74
CA SER A 242 -2.93 11.17 5.62
C SER A 242 -4.34 10.75 6.03
N VAL A 243 -5.32 11.08 5.19
CA VAL A 243 -6.72 10.69 5.38
C VAL A 243 -7.11 9.73 4.26
N ARG A 244 -7.32 8.48 4.63
CA ARG A 244 -7.73 7.42 3.73
C ARG A 244 -9.25 7.38 3.60
N ILE A 245 -9.72 7.33 2.36
CA ILE A 245 -11.13 7.09 2.02
C ILE A 245 -11.24 5.69 1.43
N ASN A 246 -11.87 4.74 2.13
CA ASN A 246 -12.10 3.40 1.62
C ASN A 246 -13.31 3.41 0.68
N ALA A 247 -13.07 3.54 -0.63
CA ALA A 247 -14.12 3.69 -1.62
C ALA A 247 -14.87 2.38 -1.88
N THR A 248 -16.19 2.47 -1.77
CA THR A 248 -17.18 1.44 -2.08
C THR A 248 -18.27 2.02 -2.98
N LYS A 249 -19.16 1.18 -3.50
CA LYS A 249 -20.35 1.67 -4.24
C LYS A 249 -21.21 2.60 -3.39
N LYS A 250 -21.21 2.40 -2.07
CA LYS A 250 -22.06 3.14 -1.13
C LYS A 250 -21.57 4.57 -0.91
N ASN A 251 -20.25 4.76 -0.75
CA ASN A 251 -19.71 6.06 -0.33
C ASN A 251 -19.01 6.85 -1.44
N LEU A 252 -18.58 6.23 -2.54
CA LEU A 252 -17.91 6.95 -3.62
C LEU A 252 -18.70 8.17 -4.16
N PRO A 253 -20.02 8.10 -4.38
CA PRO A 253 -20.78 9.28 -4.78
C PRO A 253 -20.81 10.41 -3.75
N SER A 254 -20.68 10.10 -2.46
CA SER A 254 -20.75 11.08 -1.38
C SER A 254 -19.51 11.96 -1.22
N ILE A 255 -18.42 11.65 -1.91
CA ILE A 255 -17.25 12.54 -1.93
C ILE A 255 -17.53 13.86 -2.68
N ALA A 256 -18.53 13.88 -3.57
CA ALA A 256 -18.98 15.07 -4.25
C ALA A 256 -19.89 15.97 -3.39
N ASP A 257 -20.26 15.53 -2.19
CA ASP A 257 -21.05 16.34 -1.27
C ASP A 257 -20.28 17.63 -0.92
N PRO A 258 -20.90 18.83 -1.08
CA PRO A 258 -20.19 20.09 -0.86
C PRO A 258 -19.59 20.24 0.54
N SER A 259 -20.19 19.62 1.56
CA SER A 259 -19.63 19.68 2.93
C SER A 259 -18.34 18.86 3.04
N PHE A 260 -18.26 17.74 2.32
CA PHE A 260 -17.07 16.88 2.34
C PHE A 260 -15.96 17.40 1.41
N SER A 261 -16.32 17.89 0.22
CA SER A 261 -15.33 18.46 -0.70
C SER A 261 -14.67 19.73 -0.15
N LYS A 262 -15.42 20.60 0.54
CA LYS A 262 -14.87 21.75 1.26
C LYS A 262 -13.92 21.32 2.38
N LEU A 263 -14.27 20.29 3.14
CA LEU A 263 -13.40 19.76 4.20
C LEU A 263 -12.00 19.40 3.66
N ILE A 264 -11.93 18.78 2.48
CA ILE A 264 -10.64 18.44 1.83
C ILE A 264 -9.82 19.69 1.54
N ASN A 265 -10.46 20.79 1.15
CA ASN A 265 -9.79 22.05 0.87
C ASN A 265 -9.42 22.84 2.12
N GLU A 266 -10.11 22.63 3.23
CA GLU A 266 -9.80 23.28 4.53
C GLU A 266 -8.46 22.82 5.09
N TYR A 267 -7.99 21.61 4.70
CA TYR A 267 -6.74 21.01 5.17
C TYR A 267 -5.77 20.75 4.02
N PRO A 268 -5.15 21.78 3.41
CA PRO A 268 -4.30 21.63 2.21
C PRO A 268 -2.99 20.85 2.48
N ASN A 269 -2.55 20.76 3.75
CA ASN A 269 -1.36 19.99 4.14
C ASN A 269 -1.68 18.53 4.43
N VAL A 270 -2.95 18.16 4.52
CA VAL A 270 -3.40 16.80 4.77
C VAL A 270 -3.51 16.04 3.45
N PHE A 271 -2.89 14.89 3.36
CA PHE A 271 -2.93 14.04 2.16
C PHE A 271 -4.20 13.19 2.15
N PHE A 272 -5.24 13.67 1.49
CA PHE A 272 -6.46 12.88 1.26
C PHE A 272 -6.27 11.96 0.07
N TYR A 273 -6.55 10.67 0.26
CA TYR A 273 -6.48 9.71 -0.83
C TYR A 273 -7.61 8.68 -0.80
N LEU A 274 -8.03 8.31 -2.01
CA LEU A 274 -9.08 7.36 -2.26
C LEU A 274 -8.46 5.99 -2.56
N TYR A 275 -8.91 4.96 -1.84
CA TYR A 275 -8.48 3.58 -2.02
C TYR A 275 -9.69 2.69 -2.30
N PHE A 276 -9.70 2.03 -3.46
CA PHE A 276 -10.80 1.14 -3.83
C PHE A 276 -10.76 -0.13 -2.99
N MET A 277 -11.85 -0.37 -2.24
CA MET A 277 -12.00 -1.59 -1.46
C MET A 277 -12.01 -2.81 -2.37
N GLN A 278 -11.17 -3.78 -2.05
CA GLN A 278 -11.02 -5.01 -2.83
C GLN A 278 -11.98 -6.09 -2.32
N GLN A 279 -12.43 -6.98 -3.23
CA GLN A 279 -13.49 -7.96 -2.96
C GLN A 279 -13.21 -8.89 -1.77
N GLU A 280 -11.96 -9.22 -1.53
CA GLU A 280 -11.60 -10.40 -0.78
C GLU A 280 -11.48 -10.16 0.73
N GLY A 281 -11.45 -8.94 1.18
CA GLY A 281 -11.40 -8.61 2.62
C GLY A 281 -12.68 -8.02 3.17
N CYS A 282 -13.67 -7.82 2.32
CA CYS A 282 -14.92 -7.18 2.71
C CYS A 282 -15.99 -8.23 3.01
N ALA A 283 -16.59 -8.16 4.21
CA ALA A 283 -17.76 -8.96 4.55
C ALA A 283 -18.94 -8.68 3.62
N ASP A 284 -18.98 -7.47 3.02
CA ASP A 284 -20.04 -7.04 2.11
C ASP A 284 -19.54 -6.94 0.65
N ARG A 285 -19.51 -8.09 -0.02
CA ARG A 285 -19.09 -8.21 -1.44
C ARG A 285 -19.96 -7.40 -2.41
N LYS A 286 -21.20 -7.05 -2.03
CA LYS A 286 -22.14 -6.32 -2.90
C LYS A 286 -21.74 -4.86 -3.11
N ASN A 287 -21.07 -4.26 -2.13
CA ASN A 287 -20.64 -2.87 -2.16
C ASN A 287 -19.23 -2.65 -2.70
N VAL A 288 -18.52 -3.69 -3.09
CA VAL A 288 -17.20 -3.58 -3.71
C VAL A 288 -17.32 -3.05 -5.13
N LEU A 289 -16.44 -2.15 -5.50
CA LEU A 289 -16.33 -1.60 -6.84
C LEU A 289 -15.42 -2.46 -7.72
N ASN A 290 -15.78 -2.58 -9.01
CA ASN A 290 -14.76 -2.86 -10.01
C ASN A 290 -13.82 -1.65 -10.06
N GLU A 291 -12.51 -1.86 -10.05
CA GLU A 291 -11.54 -0.78 -9.92
C GLU A 291 -11.61 0.20 -11.10
N LEU A 292 -11.75 -0.28 -12.33
CA LEU A 292 -11.87 0.58 -13.51
C LEU A 292 -13.15 1.43 -13.48
N GLU A 293 -14.26 0.85 -13.05
CA GLU A 293 -15.52 1.60 -12.87
C GLU A 293 -15.39 2.65 -11.75
N GLY A 294 -14.74 2.26 -10.66
CA GLY A 294 -14.42 3.16 -9.55
C GLY A 294 -13.56 4.34 -10.01
N LEU A 295 -12.48 4.08 -10.77
CA LEU A 295 -11.62 5.09 -11.36
C LEU A 295 -12.39 6.05 -12.25
N LYS A 296 -13.16 5.53 -13.20
CA LYS A 296 -14.00 6.35 -14.10
C LYS A 296 -14.97 7.26 -13.32
N THR A 297 -15.54 6.72 -12.25
CA THR A 297 -16.48 7.48 -11.41
C THR A 297 -15.76 8.55 -10.61
N ALA A 298 -14.65 8.23 -9.96
CA ALA A 298 -13.86 9.16 -9.16
C ALA A 298 -13.30 10.32 -9.99
N LEU A 299 -12.76 10.04 -11.17
CA LEU A 299 -12.26 11.07 -12.09
C LEU A 299 -13.35 11.98 -12.59
N ARG A 300 -14.55 11.46 -12.95
CA ARG A 300 -15.70 12.30 -13.31
C ARG A 300 -16.13 13.22 -12.17
N ILE A 301 -16.11 12.71 -10.94
CA ILE A 301 -16.43 13.52 -9.76
C ILE A 301 -15.40 14.64 -9.61
N GLN A 302 -14.11 14.37 -9.78
CA GLN A 302 -13.05 15.40 -9.73
C GLN A 302 -13.19 16.44 -10.86
N GLU A 303 -13.54 16.02 -12.06
CA GLU A 303 -13.79 16.92 -13.19
C GLU A 303 -14.98 17.89 -12.93
N CYS A 304 -16.02 17.39 -12.25
CA CYS A 304 -17.21 18.17 -11.91
C CYS A 304 -17.08 19.03 -10.65
N CYS A 305 -16.12 18.73 -9.76
CA CYS A 305 -15.95 19.38 -8.47
C CYS A 305 -14.50 19.89 -8.32
N SER A 306 -14.32 21.20 -8.49
CA SER A 306 -12.99 21.84 -8.37
C SER A 306 -12.33 21.66 -7.00
N ASP A 307 -13.12 21.48 -5.96
CA ASP A 307 -12.66 21.31 -4.59
C ASP A 307 -11.95 19.97 -4.38
N LEU A 308 -12.13 19.00 -5.27
CA LEU A 308 -11.55 17.66 -5.19
C LEU A 308 -10.27 17.49 -5.99
N LYS A 309 -9.70 18.55 -6.57
CA LYS A 309 -8.46 18.47 -7.37
C LYS A 309 -7.27 17.89 -6.59
N ASN A 310 -7.24 18.14 -5.28
CA ASN A 310 -6.18 17.66 -4.40
C ASN A 310 -6.45 16.26 -3.81
N LEU A 311 -7.60 15.66 -4.10
CA LEU A 311 -7.89 14.28 -3.69
C LEU A 311 -7.09 13.32 -4.57
N ASP A 312 -6.17 12.59 -3.96
CA ASP A 312 -5.41 11.56 -4.66
C ASP A 312 -6.25 10.31 -4.91
N ILE A 313 -6.04 9.65 -6.05
CA ILE A 313 -6.72 8.40 -6.38
C ILE A 313 -5.67 7.31 -6.55
N SER A 314 -5.63 6.36 -5.61
CA SER A 314 -4.73 5.21 -5.65
C SER A 314 -5.33 4.08 -6.51
N TYR A 315 -4.53 3.53 -7.42
CA TYR A 315 -4.96 2.46 -8.32
C TYR A 315 -3.83 1.50 -8.68
N HIS A 316 -4.18 0.31 -9.16
CA HIS A 316 -3.19 -0.64 -9.65
C HIS A 316 -2.51 -0.14 -10.94
N GLY A 317 -1.19 -0.04 -10.90
CA GLY A 317 -0.40 0.47 -12.02
C GLY A 317 0.01 1.93 -11.89
N GLU A 318 -0.39 2.64 -10.84
CA GLU A 318 0.08 4.01 -10.58
C GLU A 318 1.61 4.10 -10.53
N ASN A 319 2.29 3.05 -10.06
CA ASN A 319 3.75 2.99 -9.97
C ASN A 319 4.46 3.04 -11.34
N ILE A 320 3.76 2.81 -12.44
CA ILE A 320 4.29 2.96 -13.79
C ILE A 320 3.62 4.13 -14.54
N VAL A 321 2.33 4.39 -14.30
CA VAL A 321 1.62 5.47 -15.00
C VAL A 321 2.05 6.85 -14.51
N ARG A 322 2.10 7.09 -13.20
CA ARG A 322 2.51 8.39 -12.64
C ARG A 322 3.89 8.86 -13.11
N PRO A 323 4.93 8.02 -13.16
CA PRO A 323 6.24 8.41 -13.68
C PRO A 323 6.25 8.88 -15.14
N ILE A 324 5.35 8.36 -15.99
CA ILE A 324 5.22 8.82 -17.39
C ILE A 324 4.92 10.32 -17.46
N PHE A 325 4.17 10.83 -16.49
CA PHE A 325 3.71 12.22 -16.40
C PHE A 325 4.50 13.05 -15.38
N GLY A 326 5.71 12.61 -15.00
CA GLY A 326 6.62 13.38 -14.15
C GLY A 326 6.41 13.22 -12.64
N HIS A 327 5.52 12.33 -12.22
CA HIS A 327 5.24 12.10 -10.80
C HIS A 327 6.06 10.93 -10.24
N GLY A 328 7.30 11.21 -9.87
CA GLY A 328 8.22 10.23 -9.28
C GLY A 328 8.92 9.34 -10.30
N ALA A 329 9.53 8.26 -9.84
CA ALA A 329 10.25 7.29 -10.65
C ALA A 329 9.54 5.93 -10.68
N PHE A 330 9.63 5.23 -11.82
CA PHE A 330 9.16 3.86 -11.91
C PHE A 330 9.91 2.96 -10.94
N ARG A 331 9.16 2.23 -10.14
CA ARG A 331 9.69 1.25 -9.18
C ARG A 331 9.16 -0.13 -9.53
N PRO A 332 9.90 -0.93 -10.29
CA PRO A 332 9.49 -2.30 -10.62
C PRO A 332 9.42 -3.15 -9.35
N LYS A 333 8.50 -4.11 -9.34
CA LYS A 333 8.22 -4.98 -8.18
C LYS A 333 8.55 -6.43 -8.50
N ILE A 334 9.49 -7.02 -7.79
CA ILE A 334 9.75 -8.47 -7.86
C ILE A 334 8.81 -9.27 -6.95
N ALA A 335 8.27 -8.61 -5.92
CA ALA A 335 7.27 -9.13 -5.01
C ALA A 335 6.22 -8.05 -4.69
N MET A 336 5.02 -8.47 -4.26
CA MET A 336 3.87 -7.56 -4.08
C MET A 336 4.05 -6.59 -2.93
N CYS A 337 4.57 -7.04 -1.80
CA CYS A 337 4.65 -6.24 -0.57
C CYS A 337 5.78 -6.70 0.34
N ALA A 338 6.03 -5.93 1.38
CA ALA A 338 7.06 -6.15 2.39
C ALA A 338 6.92 -7.48 3.17
N ALA A 339 5.73 -8.10 3.19
CA ALA A 339 5.54 -9.44 3.75
C ALA A 339 6.45 -10.50 3.09
N MET A 340 6.84 -10.27 1.82
CA MET A 340 7.72 -11.15 1.05
C MET A 340 9.22 -10.84 1.24
N SER A 341 9.56 -9.82 2.06
CA SER A 341 10.92 -9.43 2.42
C SER A 341 11.11 -9.44 3.95
N ASN A 342 11.57 -8.35 4.52
CA ASN A 342 11.95 -8.24 5.93
C ASN A 342 10.87 -7.62 6.84
N GLN A 343 9.57 -7.63 6.44
CA GLN A 343 8.49 -7.20 7.33
C GLN A 343 8.13 -8.28 8.34
N TYR A 344 7.89 -7.86 9.57
CA TYR A 344 7.35 -8.68 10.66
C TYR A 344 6.22 -7.94 11.38
N ILE A 345 5.15 -8.66 11.69
CA ILE A 345 3.98 -8.16 12.41
C ILE A 345 3.95 -8.85 13.78
N PHE A 346 3.96 -8.07 14.83
CA PHE A 346 3.96 -8.51 16.21
C PHE A 346 2.62 -8.16 16.84
N ASP A 347 1.96 -9.10 17.48
CA ASP A 347 0.75 -8.80 18.25
C ASP A 347 0.99 -8.84 19.75
N TYR A 348 0.11 -8.23 20.50
CA TYR A 348 0.19 -8.14 21.96
C TYR A 348 0.16 -9.51 22.68
N THR A 349 -0.24 -10.58 21.98
CA THR A 349 -0.29 -11.94 22.52
C THR A 349 1.06 -12.67 22.47
N GLY A 350 2.09 -12.05 21.87
CA GLY A 350 3.43 -12.62 21.74
C GLY A 350 3.65 -13.41 20.46
N ARG A 351 2.79 -13.25 19.45
CA ARG A 351 2.87 -13.95 18.16
C ARG A 351 3.48 -13.07 17.08
N ILE A 352 4.20 -13.68 16.13
CA ILE A 352 4.82 -13.02 14.98
C ILE A 352 4.18 -13.55 13.69
N TYR A 353 3.83 -12.62 12.79
CA TYR A 353 3.24 -12.89 11.47
C TYR A 353 4.02 -12.18 10.36
N LYS A 354 3.78 -12.55 9.11
CA LYS A 354 4.32 -11.87 7.91
C LYS A 354 3.28 -11.04 7.18
N CYS A 355 2.03 -11.43 7.20
CA CYS A 355 0.98 -10.84 6.38
C CYS A 355 -0.15 -10.27 7.24
N TRP A 356 -0.61 -9.06 6.91
CA TRP A 356 -1.76 -8.41 7.55
C TRP A 356 -3.02 -9.28 7.57
N TRP A 357 -3.24 -10.04 6.50
CA TRP A 357 -4.39 -10.94 6.37
C TRP A 357 -4.26 -12.22 7.21
N GLY A 358 -3.09 -12.48 7.72
CA GLY A 358 -2.83 -13.64 8.57
C GLY A 358 -2.80 -13.32 10.07
N MET A 359 -2.73 -12.03 10.43
CA MET A 359 -2.63 -11.64 11.84
C MET A 359 -3.85 -12.11 12.64
N GLY A 360 -3.63 -12.49 13.91
CA GLY A 360 -4.66 -13.04 14.77
C GLY A 360 -5.05 -14.49 14.49
N ASN A 361 -4.59 -15.09 13.38
CA ASN A 361 -4.85 -16.50 13.08
C ASN A 361 -3.61 -17.35 13.36
N PRO A 362 -3.66 -18.32 14.28
CA PRO A 362 -2.54 -19.20 14.61
C PRO A 362 -1.93 -19.95 13.41
N ASP A 363 -2.73 -20.27 12.40
CA ASP A 363 -2.29 -20.99 11.20
C ASP A 363 -1.29 -20.20 10.36
N TYR A 364 -1.25 -18.87 10.51
CA TYR A 364 -0.34 -17.96 9.80
C TYR A 364 0.79 -17.41 10.67
N GLN A 365 0.87 -17.86 11.92
CA GLN A 365 1.93 -17.51 12.83
C GLN A 365 3.26 -18.07 12.32
N VAL A 366 4.28 -17.21 12.26
CA VAL A 366 5.63 -17.59 11.83
C VAL A 366 6.63 -17.60 12.97
N GLY A 367 6.24 -17.17 14.17
CA GLY A 367 7.12 -17.12 15.32
C GLY A 367 6.44 -16.58 16.56
N ASP A 368 7.23 -16.48 17.62
CA ASP A 368 6.82 -16.02 18.95
C ASP A 368 7.83 -15.02 19.50
N PHE A 369 7.38 -14.17 20.42
CA PHE A 369 8.26 -13.26 21.17
C PHE A 369 7.78 -13.06 22.60
N SER A 370 8.71 -12.80 23.49
CA SER A 370 8.46 -12.54 24.91
C SER A 370 9.61 -11.72 25.50
N MET A 371 9.56 -11.43 26.79
CA MET A 371 10.67 -10.82 27.51
C MET A 371 11.94 -11.70 27.53
N SER A 372 11.86 -13.00 27.24
CA SER A 372 13.03 -13.90 27.15
C SER A 372 13.66 -13.96 25.74
N GLY A 373 13.07 -13.27 24.76
CA GLY A 373 13.56 -13.23 23.38
C GLY A 373 12.46 -13.48 22.35
N HIS A 374 12.89 -13.77 21.11
CA HIS A 374 11.97 -14.12 20.02
C HIS A 374 12.46 -15.37 19.28
N SER A 375 11.55 -16.03 18.60
CA SER A 375 11.85 -17.13 17.68
C SER A 375 11.09 -16.97 16.38
N ILE A 376 11.73 -17.29 15.25
CA ILE A 376 11.09 -17.33 13.95
C ILE A 376 11.21 -18.73 13.37
N ASN A 377 10.08 -19.36 13.06
CA ASN A 377 10.05 -20.64 12.41
C ASN A 377 10.35 -20.49 10.91
N ARG A 378 11.57 -20.78 10.52
CA ARG A 378 12.05 -20.64 9.15
C ARG A 378 11.24 -21.45 8.13
N LYS A 379 10.64 -22.57 8.52
CA LYS A 379 9.78 -23.38 7.62
C LYS A 379 8.48 -22.66 7.27
N LEU A 380 7.92 -21.90 8.23
CA LEU A 380 6.69 -21.13 8.04
C LEU A 380 6.96 -19.76 7.38
N GLU A 381 8.12 -19.16 7.62
CA GLU A 381 8.55 -17.90 7.01
C GLU A 381 8.99 -18.07 5.54
N SER A 382 9.73 -19.13 5.23
CA SER A 382 10.37 -19.37 3.94
C SER A 382 9.41 -19.26 2.73
N PRO A 383 8.17 -19.78 2.76
CA PRO A 383 7.23 -19.63 1.65
C PRO A 383 6.92 -18.18 1.30
N TYR A 384 6.91 -17.26 2.28
CA TYR A 384 6.76 -15.81 2.02
C TYR A 384 8.00 -15.27 1.30
N ARG A 385 9.20 -15.53 1.83
CA ARG A 385 10.45 -15.07 1.23
C ARG A 385 10.70 -15.58 -0.18
N LEU A 386 10.28 -16.80 -0.46
CA LEU A 386 10.43 -17.43 -1.78
C LEU A 386 9.39 -16.96 -2.80
N ARG A 387 8.30 -16.30 -2.36
CA ARG A 387 7.24 -15.85 -3.26
C ARG A 387 7.64 -14.60 -4.02
N LYS A 388 8.18 -14.79 -5.21
CA LYS A 388 8.55 -13.75 -6.17
C LYS A 388 7.83 -14.00 -7.50
N VAL A 389 7.74 -13.03 -8.37
CA VAL A 389 7.08 -13.18 -9.68
C VAL A 389 7.70 -14.31 -10.51
N THR A 390 8.98 -14.59 -10.31
CA THR A 390 9.72 -15.68 -10.98
C THR A 390 9.35 -17.07 -10.47
N SER A 391 8.89 -17.18 -9.20
CA SER A 391 8.51 -18.46 -8.58
C SER A 391 7.03 -18.82 -8.73
N ILE A 392 6.18 -17.87 -9.15
CA ILE A 392 4.75 -18.08 -9.36
C ILE A 392 4.52 -18.45 -10.83
N PRO A 393 4.08 -19.68 -11.18
CA PRO A 393 3.99 -20.16 -12.56
C PRO A 393 3.19 -19.26 -13.50
N LYS A 394 2.07 -18.70 -13.02
CA LYS A 394 1.25 -17.74 -13.79
C LYS A 394 1.98 -16.42 -14.02
N CYS A 395 2.75 -15.97 -13.05
CA CYS A 395 3.42 -14.65 -13.09
C CYS A 395 4.72 -14.69 -13.90
N SER A 396 5.46 -15.81 -13.91
CA SER A 396 6.74 -15.93 -14.64
C SER A 396 6.62 -15.64 -16.14
N ARG A 397 5.44 -15.82 -16.72
CA ARG A 397 5.12 -15.54 -18.14
C ARG A 397 4.26 -14.28 -18.34
N CYS A 398 3.89 -13.58 -17.26
CA CYS A 398 3.02 -12.42 -17.34
C CYS A 398 3.80 -11.17 -17.73
N ARG A 399 3.31 -10.41 -18.72
CA ARG A 399 3.94 -9.15 -19.14
C ARG A 399 3.89 -8.06 -18.05
N PHE A 400 2.91 -8.11 -17.15
CA PHE A 400 2.73 -7.13 -16.05
C PHE A 400 3.43 -7.53 -14.75
N ARG A 401 4.23 -8.59 -14.75
CA ARG A 401 4.78 -9.14 -13.50
C ARG A 401 5.59 -8.14 -12.67
N LEU A 402 6.39 -7.30 -13.33
CA LEU A 402 7.23 -6.30 -12.65
C LEU A 402 6.48 -5.02 -12.26
N ILE A 403 5.25 -4.84 -12.72
CA ILE A 403 4.35 -3.79 -12.25
C ILE A 403 3.56 -4.28 -11.04
N CYS A 404 3.08 -5.53 -11.12
CA CYS A 404 2.19 -6.17 -10.15
C CYS A 404 2.91 -6.73 -8.91
N GLY A 405 4.12 -7.29 -9.08
CA GLY A 405 4.82 -8.01 -8.01
C GLY A 405 4.19 -9.37 -7.64
N GLY A 406 3.34 -9.95 -8.50
CA GLY A 406 2.70 -11.26 -8.25
C GLY A 406 1.37 -11.21 -7.53
N GLY A 407 0.78 -10.04 -7.32
CA GLY A 407 -0.53 -9.86 -6.70
C GLY A 407 -0.59 -10.21 -5.20
N CYS A 408 -1.66 -9.80 -4.54
CA CYS A 408 -1.87 -10.03 -3.11
C CYS A 408 -2.48 -11.41 -2.84
N THR A 409 -1.88 -12.20 -1.98
CA THR A 409 -2.44 -13.49 -1.50
C THR A 409 -3.52 -13.29 -0.45
N GLY A 410 -3.44 -12.23 0.33
CA GLY A 410 -4.40 -11.91 1.38
C GLY A 410 -5.78 -11.53 0.86
N ARG A 411 -5.90 -11.23 -0.44
CA ARG A 411 -7.20 -11.00 -1.10
C ARG A 411 -7.96 -12.29 -1.40
N LEU A 412 -7.31 -13.44 -1.32
CA LEU A 412 -7.99 -14.72 -1.36
C LEU A 412 -8.80 -14.89 -0.06
N SER A 413 -9.92 -15.61 -0.13
CA SER A 413 -10.63 -15.97 1.11
C SER A 413 -9.66 -16.73 2.02
N ARG A 414 -9.92 -16.72 3.33
CA ARG A 414 -9.08 -17.48 4.27
C ARG A 414 -8.99 -18.96 3.93
N GLN A 415 -10.10 -19.54 3.46
CA GLN A 415 -10.16 -20.93 3.02
C GLN A 415 -9.30 -21.19 1.77
N ASP A 416 -9.11 -20.16 0.95
CA ASP A 416 -8.34 -20.21 -0.31
C ASP A 416 -6.93 -19.64 -0.19
N PHE A 417 -6.52 -19.14 1.00
CA PHE A 417 -5.21 -18.54 1.18
C PHE A 417 -4.11 -19.52 0.78
N SER A 418 -3.32 -19.13 -0.18
CA SER A 418 -2.18 -19.90 -0.65
C SER A 418 -1.14 -18.98 -1.23
N LEU A 419 0.11 -19.15 -0.82
CA LEU A 419 1.22 -18.38 -1.38
C LEU A 419 1.48 -18.68 -2.87
N GLY A 420 0.99 -19.79 -3.39
CA GLY A 420 1.06 -20.16 -4.81
C GLY A 420 -0.04 -19.53 -5.69
N ARG A 421 -1.10 -19.00 -5.10
CA ARG A 421 -2.23 -18.39 -5.82
C ARG A 421 -2.10 -16.86 -5.86
N THR A 422 -2.76 -16.22 -6.81
CA THR A 422 -2.75 -14.77 -6.95
C THR A 422 -4.05 -14.27 -7.59
N ILE A 423 -4.50 -13.09 -7.16
CA ILE A 423 -5.54 -12.31 -7.83
C ILE A 423 -4.84 -11.25 -8.69
N CYS A 424 -5.26 -11.19 -9.94
CA CYS A 424 -4.68 -10.29 -10.93
C CYS A 424 -5.53 -9.02 -11.06
N PRO A 425 -4.97 -7.81 -10.90
CA PRO A 425 -5.61 -6.59 -11.34
C PRO A 425 -5.82 -6.56 -12.85
N ASP A 426 -6.81 -5.84 -13.32
CA ASP A 426 -7.09 -5.66 -14.75
C ASP A 426 -6.20 -4.59 -15.38
N PHE A 427 -4.89 -4.87 -15.47
CA PHE A 427 -3.93 -3.95 -16.08
C PHE A 427 -4.18 -3.70 -17.58
N GLU A 428 -4.82 -4.65 -18.26
CA GLU A 428 -5.14 -4.51 -19.68
C GLU A 428 -6.11 -3.35 -19.93
N SER A 429 -7.00 -3.11 -19.00
CA SER A 429 -7.99 -2.02 -19.10
C SER A 429 -7.54 -0.76 -18.35
N ILE A 430 -6.97 -0.91 -17.15
CA ILE A 430 -6.62 0.22 -16.26
C ILE A 430 -5.48 1.05 -16.85
N LEU A 431 -4.37 0.43 -17.31
CA LEU A 431 -3.22 1.18 -17.81
C LEU A 431 -3.56 2.02 -19.05
N PRO A 432 -4.19 1.48 -20.11
CA PRO A 432 -4.54 2.31 -21.26
C PRO A 432 -5.56 3.42 -20.93
N PHE A 433 -6.49 3.14 -20.02
CA PHE A 433 -7.46 4.13 -19.59
C PHE A 433 -6.76 5.30 -18.88
N MET A 434 -5.92 5.04 -17.88
CA MET A 434 -5.24 6.08 -17.10
C MET A 434 -4.22 6.86 -17.94
N VAL A 435 -3.46 6.18 -18.80
CA VAL A 435 -2.51 6.84 -19.71
C VAL A 435 -3.23 7.80 -20.65
N ARG A 436 -4.37 7.39 -21.26
CA ARG A 436 -5.16 8.29 -22.13
C ARG A 436 -5.74 9.47 -21.37
N HIS A 437 -6.29 9.22 -20.18
CA HIS A 437 -6.89 10.26 -19.35
C HIS A 437 -5.86 11.35 -19.01
N LEU A 438 -4.69 10.98 -18.47
CA LEU A 438 -3.63 11.91 -18.09
C LEU A 438 -3.00 12.60 -19.31
N TYR A 439 -2.86 11.91 -20.45
CA TYR A 439 -2.38 12.51 -21.68
C TYR A 439 -3.34 13.59 -22.21
N GLN A 440 -4.65 13.34 -22.15
CA GLN A 440 -5.71 14.27 -22.62
C GLN A 440 -5.93 15.44 -21.65
N SER A 441 -5.72 15.27 -20.35
CA SER A 441 -5.83 16.36 -19.36
C SER A 441 -4.72 17.39 -19.45
N GLY A 442 -3.72 17.17 -20.32
CA GLY A 442 -2.62 18.12 -20.53
C GLY A 442 -1.50 18.04 -19.50
N GLU A 443 -1.46 17.02 -18.68
CA GLU A 443 -0.33 16.71 -17.79
C GLU A 443 0.91 16.29 -18.59
N ASN A 444 1.18 17.02 -19.69
CA ASN A 444 2.24 16.70 -20.64
C ASN A 444 3.63 17.07 -20.09
N HIS A 445 4.22 16.23 -19.25
CA HIS A 445 5.66 16.20 -19.02
C HIS A 445 6.37 15.02 -19.73
N ALA A 446 5.67 14.27 -20.56
CA ALA A 446 6.26 13.27 -21.45
C ALA A 446 7.04 13.91 -22.62
N ARG A 447 7.90 14.90 -22.33
CA ARG A 447 8.87 15.48 -23.27
C ARG A 447 10.22 15.58 -22.57
N ALA A 448 11.00 14.53 -22.61
CA ALA A 448 12.47 14.59 -22.57
C ALA A 448 13.04 13.27 -23.10
#